data_59cfaeade31c6cc982f3cf3575bf3a74
#
_entry.id   59cfaeade31c6cc982f3cf3575bf3a74
#
_cell.length_a   1.000
_cell.length_b   1.000
_cell.length_c   1.000
_cell.angle_alpha   90.00
_cell.angle_beta   90.00
_cell.angle_gamma   90.00
#
_symmetry.space_group_name_H-M   'P 1'
#
loop_
_entity.id
_entity.type
_entity.pdbx_description
1 polymer ?
#
loop_
_entity_poly.entity_id
_entity_poly.type
_entity_poly.pdbx_seq_one_letter_code
_entity_poly.pdbx_strand_id
1 'polypeptide(L)'
;VFKPSKLLNYGELIEPPISFNTFTIEEISRPTAESALIDTSASIDSVTSLEALKGRWVLAYITQGDKCAEECKDNLYLTRQVRLMTGKNRFRVERMWITFQGNLSIPDSDRGEFDGLWTFKTDVNQTPFNAEPAYFAGVWIVDPLGRLIMKYPFGADPKKVYKDLSRLLKASRIG
;
A
#
# COMPACT_ATOMS: atom_id res chain seq x y z
N VAL A 1 -9.62 -32.45 3.04
CA VAL A 1 -10.52 -31.45 2.49
C VAL A 1 -9.76 -30.48 1.64
N PHE A 2 -10.14 -30.38 0.41
CA PHE A 2 -9.51 -29.49 -0.55
C PHE A 2 -9.91 -28.03 -0.30
N LYS A 3 -8.91 -27.16 -0.16
CA LYS A 3 -9.12 -25.71 0.05
C LYS A 3 -8.48 -24.92 -1.09
N PRO A 4 -9.19 -24.71 -2.20
CA PRO A 4 -8.61 -24.10 -3.40
C PRO A 4 -8.02 -22.71 -3.17
N SER A 5 -8.62 -21.91 -2.29
CA SER A 5 -8.17 -20.55 -2.01
C SER A 5 -6.72 -20.49 -1.48
N LYS A 6 -6.30 -21.48 -0.68
CA LYS A 6 -4.93 -21.54 -0.16
C LYS A 6 -3.90 -21.87 -1.24
N LEU A 7 -4.32 -22.57 -2.30
CA LEU A 7 -3.44 -22.95 -3.40
C LEU A 7 -3.34 -21.85 -4.45
N LEU A 8 -4.28 -20.89 -4.46
CA LEU A 8 -4.36 -19.85 -5.48
C LEU A 8 -3.62 -18.57 -5.12
N ASN A 9 -3.43 -18.29 -3.83
CA ASN A 9 -2.81 -17.07 -3.35
C ASN A 9 -1.38 -17.32 -2.92
N TYR A 10 -0.46 -16.46 -3.35
CA TYR A 10 0.93 -16.47 -2.88
C TYR A 10 1.09 -15.70 -1.57
N GLY A 11 0.30 -14.64 -1.37
CA GLY A 11 0.27 -13.88 -0.13
C GLY A 11 -0.60 -14.53 0.92
N GLU A 12 -0.44 -14.08 2.15
CA GLU A 12 -1.29 -14.48 3.27
C GLU A 12 -2.62 -13.76 3.19
N LEU A 13 -3.70 -14.52 3.01
CA LEU A 13 -5.04 -13.96 3.01
C LEU A 13 -5.45 -13.61 4.45
N ILE A 14 -5.90 -12.39 4.67
CA ILE A 14 -6.27 -11.90 5.99
C ILE A 14 -7.78 -12.04 6.16
N GLU A 15 -8.18 -12.86 7.14
CA GLU A 15 -9.60 -13.10 7.44
C GLU A 15 -9.87 -13.00 8.94
N PRO A 16 -10.80 -12.10 9.36
CA PRO A 16 -11.49 -11.14 8.52
C PRO A 16 -10.55 -10.02 8.04
N PRO A 17 -10.85 -9.38 6.91
CA PRO A 17 -10.06 -8.23 6.46
C PRO A 17 -10.04 -7.10 7.49
N ILE A 18 -8.93 -6.36 7.54
CA ILE A 18 -8.74 -5.27 8.51
C ILE A 18 -9.04 -3.94 7.81
N SER A 19 -9.96 -3.17 8.38
CA SER A 19 -10.26 -1.84 7.84
C SER A 19 -9.08 -0.89 8.03
N PHE A 20 -8.60 -0.31 6.94
CA PHE A 20 -7.53 0.69 6.97
C PHE A 20 -7.99 2.03 7.53
N ASN A 21 -9.31 2.27 7.54
CA ASN A 21 -9.85 3.53 8.03
C ASN A 21 -9.71 3.71 9.55
N THR A 22 -9.33 2.65 10.27
CA THR A 22 -9.05 2.72 11.70
C THR A 22 -7.68 3.35 12.01
N PHE A 23 -6.83 3.54 10.99
CA PHE A 23 -5.54 4.22 11.16
C PHE A 23 -5.76 5.74 11.09
N THR A 24 -5.30 6.45 12.11
CA THR A 24 -5.17 7.90 12.06
C THR A 24 -3.85 8.23 11.36
N ILE A 25 -3.90 9.01 10.31
CA ILE A 25 -2.73 9.30 9.50
C ILE A 25 -2.44 10.79 9.39
N GLU A 26 -1.17 11.09 9.13
CA GLU A 26 -0.68 12.40 8.75
C GLU A 26 0.01 12.27 7.40
N GLU A 27 -0.43 13.05 6.41
CA GLU A 27 0.19 13.06 5.09
C GLU A 27 1.56 13.75 5.17
N ILE A 28 2.58 13.06 4.66
CA ILE A 28 3.94 13.60 4.55
C ILE A 28 4.18 14.07 3.12
N SER A 29 3.83 13.26 2.13
CA SER A 29 3.90 13.64 0.73
C SER A 29 2.85 12.92 -0.11
N ARG A 30 2.57 13.47 -1.28
CA ARG A 30 1.61 12.91 -2.23
C ARG A 30 2.20 12.86 -3.63
N PRO A 31 1.62 12.02 -4.51
CA PRO A 31 2.04 12.00 -5.90
C PRO A 31 1.93 13.36 -6.56
N THR A 32 2.79 13.63 -7.54
CA THR A 32 2.65 14.82 -8.39
C THR A 32 1.38 14.71 -9.21
N ALA A 33 0.88 15.84 -9.71
CA ALA A 33 -0.34 15.87 -10.53
C ALA A 33 -0.25 14.94 -11.75
N GLU A 34 0.93 14.74 -12.30
CA GLU A 34 1.16 13.90 -13.48
C GLU A 34 1.07 12.41 -13.16
N SER A 35 1.43 12.01 -11.94
CA SER A 35 1.44 10.61 -11.52
C SER A 35 0.26 10.25 -10.60
N ALA A 36 -0.51 11.23 -10.15
CA ALA A 36 -1.62 11.00 -9.26
C ALA A 36 -2.77 10.28 -9.98
N LEU A 37 -3.29 9.23 -9.36
CA LEU A 37 -4.48 8.52 -9.85
C LEU A 37 -5.77 9.13 -9.31
N ILE A 38 -5.68 9.84 -8.19
CA ILE A 38 -6.77 10.56 -7.58
C ILE A 38 -6.65 12.02 -8.00
N ASP A 39 -7.76 12.65 -8.36
CA ASP A 39 -7.76 14.08 -8.62
C ASP A 39 -7.50 14.85 -7.33
N THR A 40 -6.23 15.25 -7.14
CA THR A 40 -5.80 16.04 -6.00
C THR A 40 -5.92 17.54 -6.25
N SER A 41 -6.28 17.96 -7.46
CA SER A 41 -6.46 19.37 -7.80
C SER A 41 -7.66 20.01 -7.10
N ALA A 42 -8.65 19.19 -6.73
CA ALA A 42 -9.86 19.65 -6.04
C ALA A 42 -9.65 19.86 -4.53
N SER A 43 -8.57 19.32 -3.95
CA SER A 43 -8.27 19.45 -2.53
C SER A 43 -6.81 19.78 -2.32
N ILE A 44 -6.57 20.96 -1.71
CA ILE A 44 -5.24 21.38 -1.27
C ILE A 44 -4.96 20.92 0.16
N ASP A 45 -5.98 20.44 0.88
CA ASP A 45 -5.84 20.01 2.26
C ASP A 45 -5.12 18.65 2.34
N SER A 46 -4.33 18.49 3.39
CA SER A 46 -3.66 17.23 3.67
C SER A 46 -4.68 16.14 3.96
N VAL A 47 -4.39 14.94 3.47
CA VAL A 47 -5.20 13.75 3.75
C VAL A 47 -4.97 13.33 5.20
N THR A 48 -6.04 13.25 5.97
CA THR A 48 -6.00 12.85 7.38
C THR A 48 -6.64 11.48 7.62
N SER A 49 -7.25 10.91 6.58
CA SER A 49 -7.89 9.60 6.62
C SER A 49 -7.69 8.88 5.30
N LEU A 50 -7.48 7.58 5.35
CA LEU A 50 -7.33 6.74 4.16
C LEU A 50 -8.65 6.56 3.40
N GLU A 51 -9.74 7.12 3.88
CA GLU A 51 -11.00 7.27 3.14
C GLU A 51 -10.77 7.90 1.76
N ALA A 52 -9.80 8.81 1.65
CA ALA A 52 -9.49 9.49 0.39
C ALA A 52 -8.99 8.51 -0.70
N LEU A 53 -8.47 7.35 -0.32
CA LEU A 53 -7.98 6.33 -1.25
C LEU A 53 -9.03 5.26 -1.57
N LYS A 54 -10.22 5.33 -0.98
CA LYS A 54 -11.30 4.40 -1.31
C LYS A 54 -11.69 4.51 -2.79
N GLY A 55 -12.07 3.41 -3.36
CA GLY A 55 -12.36 3.30 -4.78
C GLY A 55 -11.17 2.88 -5.63
N ARG A 56 -9.99 2.76 -5.04
CA ARG A 56 -8.76 2.29 -5.70
C ARG A 56 -8.19 1.10 -4.93
N TRP A 57 -7.51 0.22 -5.64
CA TRP A 57 -6.63 -0.76 -5.03
C TRP A 57 -5.37 -0.05 -4.54
N VAL A 58 -4.78 -0.51 -3.46
CA VAL A 58 -3.56 0.10 -2.92
C VAL A 58 -2.52 -0.97 -2.64
N LEU A 59 -1.30 -0.74 -3.11
CA LEU A 59 -0.12 -1.48 -2.68
C LEU A 59 0.53 -0.66 -1.56
N ALA A 60 0.48 -1.20 -0.35
CA ALA A 60 0.95 -0.52 0.84
C ALA A 60 2.23 -1.14 1.36
N TYR A 61 3.26 -0.32 1.54
CA TYR A 61 4.47 -0.68 2.24
C TYR A 61 4.37 -0.09 3.65
N ILE A 62 4.36 -0.95 4.67
CA ILE A 62 4.19 -0.53 6.06
C ILE A 62 5.45 -0.86 6.83
N THR A 63 6.00 0.14 7.53
CA THR A 63 7.22 0.00 8.34
C THR A 63 7.02 0.54 9.74
N GLN A 64 7.80 0.03 10.68
CA GLN A 64 7.82 0.55 12.03
C GLN A 64 8.63 1.84 12.14
N GLY A 65 9.70 1.98 11.36
CA GLY A 65 10.60 3.12 11.36
C GLY A 65 10.59 3.87 10.03
N ASP A 66 11.33 4.97 10.01
CA ASP A 66 11.37 5.92 8.91
C ASP A 66 12.63 5.82 8.03
N LYS A 67 13.53 4.91 8.36
CA LYS A 67 14.78 4.77 7.60
C LYS A 67 14.54 4.02 6.31
N CYS A 68 15.06 4.57 5.21
CA CYS A 68 15.02 3.92 3.91
C CYS A 68 16.41 3.49 3.48
N ALA A 69 16.85 2.35 3.99
CA ALA A 69 18.06 1.66 3.55
C ALA A 69 17.72 0.74 2.35
N GLU A 70 18.61 -0.17 1.99
CA GLU A 70 18.43 -1.03 0.82
C GLU A 70 17.13 -1.83 0.85
N GLU A 71 16.76 -2.38 2.01
CA GLU A 71 15.52 -3.14 2.15
C GLU A 71 14.29 -2.29 1.83
N CYS A 72 14.25 -1.06 2.30
CA CYS A 72 13.17 -0.13 2.00
C CYS A 72 13.11 0.17 0.50
N LYS A 73 14.25 0.47 -0.11
CA LYS A 73 14.32 0.74 -1.55
C LYS A 73 13.85 -0.45 -2.37
N ASP A 74 14.23 -1.65 -1.99
CA ASP A 74 13.82 -2.88 -2.65
C ASP A 74 12.29 -3.07 -2.58
N ASN A 75 11.69 -2.80 -1.44
CA ASN A 75 10.25 -2.95 -1.27
C ASN A 75 9.47 -1.85 -1.99
N LEU A 76 9.97 -0.63 -2.01
CA LEU A 76 9.36 0.45 -2.81
C LEU A 76 9.48 0.15 -4.30
N TYR A 77 10.63 -0.35 -4.74
CA TYR A 77 10.82 -0.82 -6.10
C TYR A 77 9.83 -1.93 -6.45
N LEU A 78 9.63 -2.89 -5.52
CA LEU A 78 8.67 -3.97 -5.69
C LEU A 78 7.26 -3.43 -5.95
N THR A 79 6.78 -2.51 -5.13
CA THR A 79 5.44 -1.94 -5.32
C THR A 79 5.30 -1.19 -6.63
N ARG A 80 6.36 -0.49 -7.05
CA ARG A 80 6.40 0.20 -8.33
C ARG A 80 6.32 -0.80 -9.50
N GLN A 81 7.14 -1.84 -9.45
CA GLN A 81 7.14 -2.87 -10.49
C GLN A 81 5.81 -3.59 -10.60
N VAL A 82 5.23 -3.98 -9.48
CA VAL A 82 3.93 -4.66 -9.47
C VAL A 82 2.86 -3.78 -10.12
N ARG A 83 2.83 -2.50 -9.76
CA ARG A 83 1.88 -1.56 -10.37
C ARG A 83 2.08 -1.46 -11.88
N LEU A 84 3.31 -1.31 -12.34
CA LEU A 84 3.62 -1.24 -13.77
C LEU A 84 3.25 -2.51 -14.52
N MET A 85 3.43 -3.68 -13.90
CA MET A 85 3.07 -4.96 -14.49
C MET A 85 1.56 -5.10 -14.73
N THR A 86 0.72 -4.34 -14.02
CA THR A 86 -0.73 -4.36 -14.25
C THR A 86 -1.12 -3.70 -15.57
N GLY A 87 -0.20 -3.04 -16.26
CA GLY A 87 -0.41 -2.46 -17.59
C GLY A 87 -1.51 -1.41 -17.58
N LYS A 88 -2.53 -1.60 -18.42
CA LYS A 88 -3.67 -0.67 -18.48
C LYS A 88 -4.44 -0.54 -17.17
N ASN A 89 -4.35 -1.54 -16.30
CA ASN A 89 -5.01 -1.51 -14.99
C ASN A 89 -4.23 -0.70 -13.95
N ARG A 90 -3.03 -0.18 -14.28
CA ARG A 90 -2.23 0.60 -13.32
C ARG A 90 -2.98 1.83 -12.77
N PHE A 91 -3.95 2.35 -13.52
CA PHE A 91 -4.78 3.47 -13.08
C PHE A 91 -5.81 3.09 -12.00
N ARG A 92 -5.95 1.81 -11.72
CA ARG A 92 -6.78 1.30 -10.64
C ARG A 92 -6.00 1.06 -9.36
N VAL A 93 -4.69 1.32 -9.36
CA VAL A 93 -3.78 0.94 -8.27
C VAL A 93 -2.97 2.15 -7.81
N GLU A 94 -3.12 2.50 -6.53
CA GLU A 94 -2.29 3.49 -5.85
C GLU A 94 -1.15 2.79 -5.09
N ARG A 95 -0.12 3.55 -4.77
CA ARG A 95 1.00 3.09 -3.93
C ARG A 95 1.13 3.96 -2.71
N MET A 96 1.42 3.37 -1.55
CA MET A 96 1.71 4.16 -0.36
C MET A 96 2.76 3.51 0.52
N TRP A 97 3.46 4.36 1.26
CA TRP A 97 4.34 3.98 2.36
C TRP A 97 3.83 4.63 3.63
N ILE A 98 3.55 3.81 4.64
CA ILE A 98 3.09 4.29 5.93
C ILE A 98 4.06 3.83 7.02
N THR A 99 4.45 4.74 7.92
CA THR A 99 5.33 4.45 9.04
C THR A 99 4.67 4.75 10.37
N PHE A 100 4.99 3.94 11.38
CA PHE A 100 4.51 4.17 12.75
C PHE A 100 5.39 5.14 13.53
N GLN A 101 6.64 5.36 13.12
CA GLN A 101 7.58 6.20 13.86
C GLN A 101 8.43 7.04 12.93
N GLY A 102 8.84 8.21 13.43
CA GLY A 102 9.78 9.07 12.75
C GLY A 102 9.16 9.99 11.74
N ASN A 103 10.02 10.67 10.99
CA ASN A 103 9.63 11.59 9.93
C ASN A 103 10.27 11.08 8.62
N LEU A 104 9.43 10.66 7.70
CA LEU A 104 9.90 10.22 6.39
C LEU A 104 10.45 11.43 5.64
N SER A 105 11.70 11.32 5.19
CA SER A 105 12.26 12.28 4.26
C SER A 105 12.74 11.53 3.03
N ILE A 106 12.36 12.05 1.87
CA ILE A 106 12.72 11.44 0.60
C ILE A 106 13.89 12.22 0.03
N PRO A 107 15.07 11.58 -0.16
CA PRO A 107 16.19 12.23 -0.82
C PRO A 107 15.82 12.61 -2.26
N ASP A 108 16.24 13.78 -2.71
CA ASP A 108 16.00 14.22 -4.09
C ASP A 108 16.56 13.27 -5.14
N SER A 109 17.66 12.59 -4.81
CA SER A 109 18.30 11.61 -5.68
C SER A 109 17.42 10.37 -5.95
N ASP A 110 16.45 10.08 -5.09
CA ASP A 110 15.66 8.85 -5.14
C ASP A 110 14.23 9.09 -5.63
N ARG A 111 13.94 10.26 -6.19
CA ARG A 111 12.59 10.63 -6.62
C ARG A 111 11.93 9.64 -7.58
N GLY A 112 12.71 8.96 -8.43
CA GLY A 112 12.17 7.98 -9.35
C GLY A 112 11.46 6.81 -8.67
N GLU A 113 12.00 6.37 -7.54
CA GLU A 113 11.40 5.28 -6.75
C GLU A 113 10.16 5.75 -5.98
N PHE A 114 10.10 7.04 -5.68
CA PHE A 114 9.03 7.65 -4.91
C PHE A 114 7.96 8.31 -5.78
N ASP A 115 8.12 8.29 -7.09
CA ASP A 115 7.13 8.83 -8.01
C ASP A 115 5.84 8.01 -7.90
N GLY A 116 4.71 8.71 -7.82
CA GLY A 116 3.42 8.06 -7.65
C GLY A 116 3.18 7.48 -6.27
N LEU A 117 3.95 7.87 -5.27
CA LEU A 117 3.89 7.32 -3.91
C LEU A 117 3.27 8.32 -2.94
N TRP A 118 2.24 7.87 -2.22
CA TRP A 118 1.77 8.55 -1.02
C TRP A 118 2.65 8.12 0.15
N THR A 119 3.03 9.07 1.01
CA THR A 119 3.73 8.75 2.26
C THR A 119 2.96 9.31 3.44
N PHE A 120 2.75 8.46 4.43
CA PHE A 120 1.97 8.79 5.62
C PHE A 120 2.70 8.37 6.89
N LYS A 121 2.39 9.07 7.97
CA LYS A 121 2.76 8.69 9.32
C LYS A 121 1.48 8.33 10.08
N THR A 122 1.53 7.27 10.87
CA THR A 122 0.42 6.86 11.72
C THR A 122 0.86 6.74 13.17
N ASP A 123 -0.11 6.69 14.09
CA ASP A 123 0.16 6.61 15.51
C ASP A 123 0.33 5.17 15.96
N VAL A 124 1.47 4.87 16.58
CA VAL A 124 1.79 3.56 17.13
C VAL A 124 0.77 3.10 18.19
N ASN A 125 0.10 4.04 18.85
CA ASN A 125 -0.87 3.74 19.90
C ASN A 125 -2.30 3.52 19.37
N GLN A 126 -2.52 3.63 18.06
CA GLN A 126 -3.85 3.56 17.44
C GLN A 126 -3.93 2.47 16.38
N THR A 127 -3.30 1.33 16.63
CA THR A 127 -3.42 0.18 15.73
C THR A 127 -4.78 -0.51 15.89
N PRO A 128 -5.32 -1.07 14.80
CA PRO A 128 -6.54 -1.86 14.88
C PRO A 128 -6.40 -3.02 15.86
N PHE A 129 -7.43 -3.26 16.67
CA PHE A 129 -7.49 -4.36 17.64
C PHE A 129 -6.34 -4.37 18.66
N ASN A 130 -5.70 -3.22 18.90
CA ASN A 130 -4.51 -3.11 19.75
C ASN A 130 -3.37 -4.03 19.32
N ALA A 131 -3.32 -4.37 18.04
CA ALA A 131 -2.23 -5.19 17.50
C ALA A 131 -0.92 -4.43 17.56
N GLU A 132 0.19 -5.16 17.76
CA GLU A 132 1.52 -4.56 17.76
C GLU A 132 1.84 -3.99 16.37
N PRO A 133 2.51 -2.82 16.28
CA PRO A 133 2.93 -2.28 14.99
C PRO A 133 3.73 -3.24 14.13
N ALA A 134 4.52 -4.12 14.75
CA ALA A 134 5.28 -5.16 14.06
C ALA A 134 4.41 -6.09 13.23
N TYR A 135 3.17 -6.32 13.64
CA TYR A 135 2.24 -7.15 12.88
C TYR A 135 1.96 -6.57 11.49
N PHE A 136 1.93 -5.25 11.39
CA PHE A 136 1.62 -4.59 10.12
C PHE A 136 2.84 -4.39 9.22
N ALA A 137 4.05 -4.63 9.72
CA ALA A 137 5.26 -4.49 8.91
C ALA A 137 5.23 -5.49 7.75
N GLY A 138 5.34 -4.99 6.53
CA GLY A 138 5.27 -5.82 5.33
C GLY A 138 4.75 -5.04 4.13
N VAL A 139 4.41 -5.78 3.09
CA VAL A 139 3.75 -5.27 1.90
C VAL A 139 2.32 -5.83 1.88
N TRP A 140 1.36 -4.98 1.58
CA TRP A 140 -0.05 -5.34 1.65
C TRP A 140 -0.79 -4.97 0.38
N ILE A 141 -1.80 -5.78 0.04
CA ILE A 141 -2.84 -5.37 -0.90
C ILE A 141 -4.03 -4.88 -0.10
N VAL A 142 -4.46 -3.66 -0.41
CA VAL A 142 -5.64 -3.02 0.17
C VAL A 142 -6.69 -2.94 -0.92
N ASP A 143 -7.92 -3.37 -0.63
CA ASP A 143 -9.01 -3.37 -1.60
C ASP A 143 -9.67 -1.97 -1.72
N PRO A 144 -10.54 -1.76 -2.73
CA PRO A 144 -11.19 -0.46 -2.92
C PRO A 144 -12.11 -0.04 -1.78
N LEU A 145 -12.48 -0.94 -0.90
CA LEU A 145 -13.26 -0.60 0.31
C LEU A 145 -12.37 -0.15 1.47
N GLY A 146 -11.04 -0.11 1.26
CA GLY A 146 -10.10 0.30 2.29
C GLY A 146 -9.77 -0.81 3.29
N ARG A 147 -9.76 -2.06 2.85
CA ARG A 147 -9.47 -3.21 3.71
C ARG A 147 -8.14 -3.85 3.36
N LEU A 148 -7.34 -4.12 4.39
CA LEU A 148 -6.11 -4.93 4.28
C LEU A 148 -6.53 -6.38 4.06
N ILE A 149 -6.35 -6.90 2.86
CA ILE A 149 -6.84 -8.25 2.52
C ILE A 149 -5.74 -9.28 2.32
N MET A 150 -4.54 -8.85 1.99
CA MET A 150 -3.45 -9.78 1.71
C MET A 150 -2.11 -9.19 2.12
N LYS A 151 -1.28 -10.02 2.76
CA LYS A 151 0.00 -9.60 3.31
C LYS A 151 1.15 -10.41 2.71
N TYR A 152 2.27 -9.72 2.48
CA TYR A 152 3.53 -10.29 2.02
C TYR A 152 4.67 -9.90 2.95
N PRO A 153 5.66 -10.76 3.15
CA PRO A 153 6.86 -10.35 3.87
C PRO A 153 7.67 -9.34 3.07
N PHE A 154 8.57 -8.64 3.72
CA PHE A 154 9.55 -7.82 3.01
C PHE A 154 10.37 -8.70 2.06
N GLY A 155 10.69 -8.14 0.90
CA GLY A 155 11.47 -8.86 -0.10
C GLY A 155 10.69 -9.91 -0.89
N ALA A 156 9.36 -9.81 -0.92
CA ALA A 156 8.54 -10.73 -1.71
C ALA A 156 8.85 -10.63 -3.22
N ASP A 157 8.60 -11.70 -3.94
CA ASP A 157 8.77 -11.73 -5.39
C ASP A 157 7.68 -10.89 -6.07
N PRO A 158 8.06 -9.86 -6.84
CA PRO A 158 7.09 -9.00 -7.53
C PRO A 158 6.12 -9.78 -8.42
N LYS A 159 6.59 -10.85 -9.06
CA LYS A 159 5.76 -11.67 -9.95
C LYS A 159 4.62 -12.35 -9.19
N LYS A 160 4.89 -12.79 -7.97
CA LYS A 160 3.88 -13.45 -7.12
C LYS A 160 2.84 -12.45 -6.63
N VAL A 161 3.29 -11.28 -6.17
CA VAL A 161 2.39 -10.19 -5.77
C VAL A 161 1.52 -9.77 -6.96
N TYR A 162 2.13 -9.61 -8.13
CA TYR A 162 1.41 -9.28 -9.36
C TYR A 162 0.34 -10.31 -9.71
N LYS A 163 0.65 -11.60 -9.60
CA LYS A 163 -0.32 -12.66 -9.92
C LYS A 163 -1.55 -12.59 -9.03
N ASP A 164 -1.35 -12.37 -7.73
CA ASP A 164 -2.45 -12.21 -6.79
C ASP A 164 -3.27 -10.96 -7.11
N LEU A 165 -2.60 -9.81 -7.29
CA LEU A 165 -3.28 -8.55 -7.62
C LEU A 165 -4.02 -8.64 -8.96
N SER A 166 -3.41 -9.21 -9.97
CA SER A 166 -4.02 -9.38 -11.29
C SER A 166 -5.31 -10.19 -11.21
N ARG A 167 -5.31 -11.25 -10.40
CA ARG A 167 -6.51 -12.07 -10.18
C ARG A 167 -7.62 -11.27 -9.51
N LEU A 168 -7.26 -10.46 -8.50
CA LEU A 168 -8.22 -9.60 -7.81
C LEU A 168 -8.80 -8.53 -8.75
N LEU A 169 -7.96 -7.91 -9.56
CA LEU A 169 -8.38 -6.90 -10.52
C LEU A 169 -9.35 -7.47 -11.57
N LYS A 170 -9.13 -8.71 -12.01
CA LYS A 170 -10.02 -9.38 -12.96
C LYS A 170 -11.38 -9.72 -12.35
N ALA A 171 -11.38 -10.11 -11.08
CA ALA A 171 -12.62 -10.49 -10.39
C ALA A 171 -13.42 -9.27 -9.94
N SER A 172 -12.80 -8.09 -9.79
CA SER A 172 -13.43 -6.88 -9.30
C SER A 172 -13.87 -5.96 -10.43
N ARG A 173 -15.05 -5.35 -10.26
CA ARG A 173 -15.54 -4.29 -11.14
C ARG A 173 -15.31 -2.90 -10.54
N ILE A 174 -14.81 -2.83 -9.31
CA ILE A 174 -14.55 -1.60 -8.56
C ILE A 174 -13.06 -1.33 -8.51
N GLY A 175 -12.73 -0.07 -8.59
CA GLY A 175 -11.34 0.36 -8.51
C GLY A 175 -10.59 0.45 -9.80
#